data_9220f4ba63d59947955c031c5e22cd59
#
_entry.id   9220f4ba63d59947955c031c5e22cd59
#
_cell.length_a   1.000
_cell.length_b   1.000
_cell.length_c   1.000
_cell.angle_alpha   90.00
_cell.angle_beta   90.00
_cell.angle_gamma   90.00
#
_symmetry.space_group_name_H-M   'P 1'
#
loop_
_entity.id
_entity.type
_entity.pdbx_description
1 polymer ?
#
loop_
_entity_poly.entity_id
_entity_poly.type
_entity_poly.pdbx_seq_one_letter_code
_entity_poly.pdbx_strand_id
1 'polypeptide(L)'
;MGYFLPEHRGLLRKSAALAERIVSRETKWDARDSYDVTTQQEIPEGEREDGVFAKLVLLEPGKTLDPGLYRVCVQDSQVIEFIRSRREVDLFSLLTFIMTHELVHIHRFATGKADFFETRREEEEIYVDNLTRLFLAKNPLTGLKNVLTLLDRVEAAPLGSFTVFDDNRRSYHAYL
;
A
#
# COMPACT_ATOMS: atom_id res chain seq x y z
N MET A 1 19.10 -11.22 -0.12
CA MET A 1 17.76 -10.61 -0.28
C MET A 1 16.88 -11.60 -1.03
N GLY A 2 15.64 -11.81 -0.63
CA GLY A 2 14.71 -12.72 -1.30
C GLY A 2 13.57 -11.94 -1.91
N TYR A 3 13.21 -12.23 -3.16
CA TYR A 3 12.03 -11.69 -3.83
C TYR A 3 10.85 -12.65 -3.73
N PHE A 4 9.67 -12.19 -4.14
CA PHE A 4 8.50 -13.04 -4.19
C PHE A 4 8.66 -14.18 -5.18
N LEU A 5 8.36 -15.38 -4.73
CA LEU A 5 8.18 -16.56 -5.56
C LEU A 5 6.78 -16.54 -6.22
N PRO A 6 6.51 -17.38 -7.23
CA PRO A 6 5.18 -17.41 -7.88
C PRO A 6 4.01 -17.62 -6.93
N GLU A 7 4.15 -18.44 -5.89
CA GLU A 7 3.14 -18.64 -4.86
C GLU A 7 2.87 -17.38 -4.04
N HIS A 8 3.90 -16.58 -3.73
CA HIS A 8 3.76 -15.30 -3.03
C HIS A 8 2.97 -14.29 -3.87
N ARG A 9 3.17 -14.28 -5.19
CA ARG A 9 2.37 -13.44 -6.10
C ARG A 9 0.89 -13.85 -6.11
N GLY A 10 0.62 -15.14 -5.96
CA GLY A 10 -0.74 -15.64 -5.78
C GLY A 10 -1.40 -15.13 -4.50
N LEU A 11 -0.64 -15.06 -3.41
CA LEU A 11 -1.08 -14.47 -2.15
C LEU A 11 -1.30 -12.96 -2.27
N LEU A 12 -0.41 -12.23 -2.96
CA LEU A 12 -0.55 -10.80 -3.20
C LEU A 12 -1.85 -10.48 -3.95
N ARG A 13 -2.18 -11.23 -5.02
CA ARG A 13 -3.45 -11.04 -5.73
C ARG A 13 -4.68 -11.28 -4.84
N LYS A 14 -4.65 -12.33 -4.01
CA LYS A 14 -5.73 -12.63 -3.06
C LYS A 14 -5.87 -11.55 -1.99
N SER A 15 -4.75 -11.04 -1.50
CA SER A 15 -4.71 -9.95 -0.51
C SER A 15 -5.26 -8.65 -1.09
N ALA A 16 -4.89 -8.29 -2.33
CA ALA A 16 -5.43 -7.13 -3.03
C ALA A 16 -6.96 -7.24 -3.20
N ALA A 17 -7.45 -8.37 -3.67
CA ALA A 17 -8.89 -8.60 -3.83
C ALA A 17 -9.66 -8.56 -2.49
N LEU A 18 -9.04 -9.00 -1.39
CA LEU A 18 -9.62 -8.87 -0.06
C LEU A 18 -9.63 -7.41 0.41
N ALA A 19 -8.51 -6.69 0.22
CA ALA A 19 -8.38 -5.28 0.57
C ALA A 19 -9.40 -4.42 -0.19
N GLU A 20 -9.60 -4.65 -1.49
CA GLU A 20 -10.65 -3.98 -2.27
C GLU A 20 -12.04 -4.16 -1.65
N ARG A 21 -12.40 -5.38 -1.27
CA ARG A 21 -13.68 -5.65 -0.62
C ARG A 21 -13.82 -4.95 0.72
N ILE A 22 -12.74 -4.90 1.51
CA ILE A 22 -12.73 -4.22 2.80
C ILE A 22 -12.94 -2.72 2.60
N VAL A 23 -12.13 -2.09 1.75
CA VAL A 23 -12.21 -0.64 1.50
C VAL A 23 -13.54 -0.26 0.86
N SER A 24 -14.00 -1.01 -0.14
CA SER A 24 -15.29 -0.76 -0.79
C SER A 24 -16.47 -0.86 0.20
N ARG A 25 -16.45 -1.84 1.09
CA ARG A 25 -17.49 -1.98 2.11
C ARG A 25 -17.54 -0.78 3.05
N GLU A 26 -16.39 -0.29 3.50
CA GLU A 26 -16.30 0.78 4.50
C GLU A 26 -16.50 2.18 3.90
N THR A 27 -16.12 2.37 2.63
CA THR A 27 -16.12 3.70 1.99
C THR A 27 -17.18 3.87 0.92
N LYS A 28 -17.78 2.77 0.42
CA LYS A 28 -18.65 2.71 -0.77
C LYS A 28 -17.95 3.11 -2.07
N TRP A 29 -16.64 3.21 -2.06
CA TRP A 29 -15.83 3.50 -3.24
C TRP A 29 -15.41 2.20 -3.95
N ASP A 30 -15.42 2.23 -5.28
CA ASP A 30 -14.97 1.13 -6.12
C ASP A 30 -13.54 1.39 -6.60
N ALA A 31 -12.62 0.53 -6.21
CA ALA A 31 -11.21 0.64 -6.56
C ALA A 31 -10.87 0.13 -7.97
N ARG A 32 -11.80 -0.58 -8.63
CA ARG A 32 -11.56 -1.18 -9.95
C ARG A 32 -11.13 -0.10 -10.94
N ASP A 33 -10.17 -0.44 -11.78
CA ASP A 33 -9.59 0.43 -12.80
C ASP A 33 -8.88 1.69 -12.29
N SER A 34 -8.74 1.87 -10.96
CA SER A 34 -8.03 3.00 -10.35
C SER A 34 -6.56 2.70 -10.04
N TYR A 35 -6.16 1.45 -10.06
CA TYR A 35 -4.78 1.07 -9.74
C TYR A 35 -4.35 -0.25 -10.37
N ASP A 36 -3.03 -0.42 -10.46
CA ASP A 36 -2.38 -1.72 -10.69
C ASP A 36 -1.42 -2.07 -9.54
N VAL A 37 -0.96 -3.31 -9.51
CA VAL A 37 -0.01 -3.78 -8.51
C VAL A 37 1.20 -4.40 -9.20
N THR A 38 2.38 -3.98 -8.77
CA THR A 38 3.66 -4.55 -9.20
C THR A 38 4.54 -4.87 -8.00
N THR A 39 5.64 -5.60 -8.22
CA THR A 39 6.63 -5.89 -7.18
C THR A 39 7.95 -5.20 -7.48
N GLN A 40 8.80 -5.04 -6.48
CA GLN A 40 10.12 -4.45 -6.62
C GLN A 40 10.96 -5.11 -7.72
N GLN A 41 10.76 -6.41 -7.97
CA GLN A 41 11.44 -7.14 -9.02
C GLN A 41 11.07 -6.67 -10.44
N GLU A 42 9.88 -6.09 -10.61
CA GLU A 42 9.32 -5.67 -11.90
C GLU A 42 9.58 -4.20 -12.22
N ILE A 43 10.11 -3.43 -11.26
CA ILE A 43 10.46 -2.02 -11.43
C ILE A 43 11.98 -1.84 -11.57
N PRO A 44 12.43 -0.78 -12.28
CA PRO A 44 13.85 -0.45 -12.41
C PRO A 44 14.53 -0.28 -11.04
N GLU A 45 15.79 -0.67 -10.94
CA GLU A 45 16.54 -0.62 -9.68
C GLU A 45 16.58 0.79 -9.06
N GLY A 46 16.71 1.82 -9.88
CA GLY A 46 16.71 3.22 -9.44
C GLY A 46 15.36 3.76 -8.96
N GLU A 47 14.27 3.00 -9.14
CA GLU A 47 12.93 3.36 -8.67
C GLU A 47 12.52 2.59 -7.41
N ARG A 48 13.38 1.67 -6.95
CA ARG A 48 13.16 0.91 -5.72
C ARG A 48 13.37 1.80 -4.52
N GLU A 49 12.64 1.52 -3.46
CA GLU A 49 12.73 2.27 -2.21
C GLU A 49 12.96 1.30 -1.05
N ASP A 50 14.02 1.54 -0.30
CA ASP A 50 14.35 0.75 0.88
C ASP A 50 13.63 1.29 2.12
N GLY A 51 13.36 0.40 3.08
CA GLY A 51 12.78 0.78 4.37
C GLY A 51 11.26 0.97 4.37
N VAL A 52 10.57 0.67 3.26
CA VAL A 52 9.10 0.70 3.18
C VAL A 52 8.56 -0.62 2.64
N PHE A 53 7.30 -0.97 2.97
CA PHE A 53 6.65 -2.17 2.45
C PHE A 53 6.07 -1.98 1.05
N ALA A 54 5.60 -0.78 0.75
CA ALA A 54 5.07 -0.43 -0.55
C ALA A 54 5.40 1.02 -0.91
N LYS A 55 5.32 1.31 -2.20
CA LYS A 55 5.44 2.65 -2.75
C LYS A 55 4.25 2.89 -3.65
N LEU A 56 3.51 3.97 -3.38
CA LEU A 56 2.41 4.39 -4.23
C LEU A 56 2.92 5.36 -5.29
N VAL A 57 2.63 5.08 -6.55
CA VAL A 57 3.01 5.91 -7.69
C VAL A 57 1.76 6.41 -8.39
N LEU A 58 1.67 7.71 -8.62
CA LEU A 58 0.64 8.31 -9.47
C LEU A 58 1.13 8.22 -10.92
N LEU A 59 0.45 7.41 -11.73
CA LEU A 59 0.76 7.21 -13.16
C LEU A 59 0.09 8.29 -14.02
N GLU A 60 -1.20 8.52 -13.77
CA GLU A 60 -2.00 9.52 -14.48
C GLU A 60 -2.80 10.34 -13.47
N PRO A 61 -2.62 11.68 -13.44
CA PRO A 61 -3.44 12.54 -12.60
C PRO A 61 -4.91 12.45 -12.97
N GLY A 62 -5.78 12.41 -11.96
CA GLY A 62 -7.23 12.45 -12.16
C GLY A 62 -7.68 13.74 -12.85
N LYS A 63 -8.78 13.64 -13.59
CA LYS A 63 -9.53 14.76 -14.16
C LYS A 63 -10.89 14.82 -13.46
N THR A 64 -11.68 15.86 -13.73
CA THR A 64 -12.98 16.12 -13.06
C THR A 64 -13.93 14.92 -12.90
N LEU A 65 -13.80 13.90 -13.76
CA LEU A 65 -14.62 12.67 -13.73
C LEU A 65 -13.79 11.39 -13.70
N ASP A 66 -12.46 11.50 -13.59
CA ASP A 66 -11.52 10.39 -13.62
C ASP A 66 -10.68 10.44 -12.33
N PRO A 67 -10.71 9.40 -11.50
CA PRO A 67 -10.01 9.39 -10.22
C PRO A 67 -8.48 9.35 -10.35
N GLY A 68 -7.94 9.25 -11.55
CA GLY A 68 -6.52 9.01 -11.80
C GLY A 68 -6.15 7.52 -11.75
N LEU A 69 -4.95 7.22 -12.22
CA LEU A 69 -4.39 5.87 -12.22
C LEU A 69 -3.18 5.80 -11.30
N TYR A 70 -3.19 4.86 -10.39
CA TYR A 70 -2.15 4.63 -9.41
C TYR A 70 -1.47 3.28 -9.62
N ARG A 71 -0.26 3.15 -9.11
CA ARG A 71 0.47 1.88 -9.03
C ARG A 71 0.94 1.63 -7.60
N VAL A 72 0.59 0.48 -7.06
CA VAL A 72 1.14 -0.02 -5.79
C VAL A 72 2.36 -0.88 -6.09
N CYS A 73 3.54 -0.38 -5.76
CA CYS A 73 4.82 -1.08 -5.93
C CYS A 73 5.20 -1.75 -4.61
N VAL A 74 4.86 -3.03 -4.43
CA VAL A 74 5.20 -3.78 -3.22
C VAL A 74 6.70 -4.05 -3.20
N GLN A 75 7.37 -3.66 -2.10
CA GLN A 75 8.78 -3.89 -1.87
C GLN A 75 8.98 -5.30 -1.30
N ASP A 76 8.88 -6.29 -2.17
CA ASP A 76 8.79 -7.70 -1.81
C ASP A 76 10.01 -8.21 -1.01
N SER A 77 11.20 -7.67 -1.23
CA SER A 77 12.37 -8.00 -0.42
C SER A 77 12.22 -7.55 1.04
N GLN A 78 11.67 -6.37 1.28
CA GLN A 78 11.41 -5.83 2.63
C GLN A 78 10.31 -6.65 3.34
N VAL A 79 9.26 -6.99 2.61
CA VAL A 79 8.16 -7.83 3.13
C VAL A 79 8.67 -9.22 3.54
N ILE A 80 9.49 -9.87 2.70
CA ILE A 80 10.06 -11.18 3.00
C ILE A 80 11.01 -11.13 4.19
N GLU A 81 11.84 -10.10 4.29
CA GLU A 81 12.75 -9.92 5.43
C GLU A 81 11.98 -9.74 6.74
N PHE A 82 10.93 -8.91 6.71
CA PHE A 82 10.07 -8.69 7.86
C PHE A 82 9.40 -9.99 8.34
N ILE A 83 8.80 -10.76 7.44
CA ILE A 83 8.16 -12.04 7.76
C ILE A 83 9.15 -13.06 8.33
N ARG A 84 10.36 -13.14 7.78
CA ARG A 84 11.41 -14.05 8.30
C ARG A 84 11.79 -13.73 9.74
N SER A 85 11.75 -12.47 10.12
CA SER A 85 12.08 -12.02 11.48
C SER A 85 10.89 -12.05 12.45
N ARG A 86 9.68 -12.31 11.97
CA ARG A 86 8.41 -12.22 12.73
C ARG A 86 7.51 -13.43 12.46
N ARG A 87 7.80 -14.56 13.11
CA ARG A 87 7.09 -15.84 12.89
C ARG A 87 5.62 -15.83 13.27
N GLU A 88 5.19 -14.87 14.09
CA GLU A 88 3.80 -14.69 14.52
C GLU A 88 2.91 -14.06 13.45
N VAL A 89 3.48 -13.55 12.36
CA VAL A 89 2.76 -12.90 11.27
C VAL A 89 2.86 -13.74 10.01
N ASP A 90 1.74 -14.06 9.40
CA ASP A 90 1.69 -14.71 8.11
C ASP A 90 1.71 -13.70 6.95
N LEU A 91 2.25 -14.11 5.82
CA LEU A 91 2.43 -13.27 4.64
C LEU A 91 1.11 -12.73 4.09
N PHE A 92 0.04 -13.57 4.07
CA PHE A 92 -1.25 -13.15 3.53
C PHE A 92 -1.86 -12.01 4.34
N SER A 93 -1.81 -12.13 5.67
CA SER A 93 -2.32 -11.09 6.57
C SER A 93 -1.52 -9.79 6.47
N LEU A 94 -0.17 -9.87 6.39
CA LEU A 94 0.66 -8.69 6.19
C LEU A 94 0.39 -8.01 4.84
N LEU A 95 0.31 -8.78 3.76
CA LEU A 95 -0.04 -8.25 2.44
C LEU A 95 -1.45 -7.65 2.41
N THR A 96 -2.41 -8.23 3.13
CA THR A 96 -3.76 -7.66 3.25
C THR A 96 -3.72 -6.31 3.96
N PHE A 97 -2.91 -6.19 5.03
CA PHE A 97 -2.71 -4.92 5.71
C PHE A 97 -2.09 -3.88 4.76
N ILE A 98 -0.97 -4.21 4.10
CA ILE A 98 -0.28 -3.32 3.15
C ILE A 98 -1.24 -2.85 2.05
N MET A 99 -1.92 -3.79 1.39
CA MET A 99 -2.85 -3.45 0.30
C MET A 99 -4.03 -2.61 0.78
N THR A 100 -4.56 -2.87 1.98
CA THR A 100 -5.64 -2.03 2.54
C THR A 100 -5.15 -0.62 2.81
N HIS A 101 -3.94 -0.46 3.35
CA HIS A 101 -3.31 0.83 3.61
C HIS A 101 -3.15 1.64 2.31
N GLU A 102 -2.57 1.05 1.28
CA GLU A 102 -2.39 1.72 -0.01
C GLU A 102 -3.72 2.08 -0.69
N LEU A 103 -4.72 1.20 -0.62
CA LEU A 103 -6.05 1.47 -1.16
C LEU A 103 -6.80 2.58 -0.39
N VAL A 104 -6.55 2.75 0.89
CA VAL A 104 -7.09 3.89 1.66
C VAL A 104 -6.47 5.19 1.18
N HIS A 105 -5.15 5.23 0.92
CA HIS A 105 -4.51 6.39 0.28
C HIS A 105 -5.15 6.71 -1.07
N ILE A 106 -5.24 5.72 -1.96
CA ILE A 106 -5.83 5.90 -3.30
C ILE A 106 -7.27 6.40 -3.21
N HIS A 107 -8.09 5.81 -2.33
CA HIS A 107 -9.44 6.28 -2.09
C HIS A 107 -9.49 7.76 -1.71
N ARG A 108 -8.62 8.20 -0.82
CA ARG A 108 -8.59 9.59 -0.35
C ARG A 108 -8.18 10.54 -1.46
N PHE A 109 -7.15 10.20 -2.23
CA PHE A 109 -6.70 10.98 -3.38
C PHE A 109 -7.74 10.99 -4.50
N ALA A 110 -8.28 9.84 -4.88
CA ALA A 110 -9.26 9.70 -5.95
C ALA A 110 -10.60 10.41 -5.64
N THR A 111 -10.93 10.59 -4.37
CA THR A 111 -12.18 11.24 -3.95
C THR A 111 -11.98 12.68 -3.47
N GLY A 112 -10.78 13.24 -3.63
CA GLY A 112 -10.46 14.61 -3.21
C GLY A 112 -10.47 14.86 -1.70
N LYS A 113 -10.36 13.79 -0.89
CA LYS A 113 -10.26 13.90 0.58
C LYS A 113 -8.85 14.25 1.05
N ALA A 114 -7.87 14.03 0.18
CA ALA A 114 -6.50 14.48 0.30
C ALA A 114 -5.99 14.84 -1.10
N ASP A 115 -5.01 15.71 -1.18
CA ASP A 115 -4.33 16.04 -2.43
C ASP A 115 -2.97 15.33 -2.47
N PHE A 116 -2.71 14.61 -3.57
CA PHE A 116 -1.49 13.83 -3.72
C PHE A 116 -0.23 14.69 -3.66
N PHE A 117 -0.30 15.94 -4.12
CA PHE A 117 0.84 16.85 -4.21
C PHE A 117 0.97 17.78 -2.99
N GLU A 118 -0.16 18.16 -2.36
CA GLU A 118 -0.19 19.21 -1.33
C GLU A 118 -0.35 18.64 0.09
N THR A 119 -0.79 17.38 0.23
CA THR A 119 -1.01 16.78 1.55
C THR A 119 0.31 16.56 2.28
N ARG A 120 0.37 16.96 3.55
CA ARG A 120 1.51 16.65 4.43
C ARG A 120 1.62 15.16 4.64
N ARG A 121 2.73 14.59 4.22
CA ARG A 121 2.94 13.14 4.19
C ARG A 121 2.76 12.48 5.55
N GLU A 122 3.40 13.00 6.59
CA GLU A 122 3.28 12.44 7.94
C GLU A 122 1.84 12.43 8.47
N GLU A 123 1.11 13.52 8.27
CA GLU A 123 -0.28 13.64 8.72
C GLU A 123 -1.18 12.66 7.96
N GLU A 124 -0.95 12.50 6.65
CA GLU A 124 -1.67 11.54 5.81
C GLU A 124 -1.38 10.11 6.21
N GLU A 125 -0.11 9.74 6.44
CA GLU A 125 0.27 8.40 6.89
C GLU A 125 -0.39 8.03 8.22
N ILE A 126 -0.37 8.94 9.20
CA ILE A 126 -1.04 8.73 10.50
C ILE A 126 -2.54 8.55 10.31
N TYR A 127 -3.17 9.36 9.48
CA TYR A 127 -4.60 9.28 9.23
C TYR A 127 -4.98 7.98 8.54
N VAL A 128 -4.25 7.60 7.50
CA VAL A 128 -4.48 6.38 6.73
C VAL A 128 -4.19 5.13 7.56
N ASP A 129 -3.13 5.12 8.37
CA ASP A 129 -2.85 4.01 9.29
C ASP A 129 -4.03 3.80 10.27
N ASN A 130 -4.55 4.87 10.87
CA ASN A 130 -5.70 4.78 11.77
C ASN A 130 -6.96 4.24 11.07
N LEU A 131 -7.25 4.69 9.84
CA LEU A 131 -8.38 4.17 9.07
C LEU A 131 -8.18 2.71 8.70
N THR A 132 -6.98 2.34 8.26
CA THR A 132 -6.63 0.96 7.91
C THR A 132 -6.87 0.03 9.09
N ARG A 133 -6.37 0.39 10.27
CA ARG A 133 -6.59 -0.36 11.50
C ARG A 133 -8.07 -0.49 11.85
N LEU A 134 -8.83 0.60 11.74
CA LEU A 134 -10.27 0.59 11.97
C LEU A 134 -11.00 -0.36 11.02
N PHE A 135 -10.67 -0.33 9.73
CA PHE A 135 -11.28 -1.20 8.72
C PHE A 135 -10.93 -2.67 8.94
N LEU A 136 -9.67 -2.97 9.24
CA LEU A 136 -9.21 -4.32 9.47
C LEU A 136 -9.72 -4.92 10.79
N ALA A 137 -9.87 -4.12 11.84
CA ALA A 137 -10.39 -4.57 13.13
C ALA A 137 -11.83 -5.13 13.04
N LYS A 138 -12.60 -4.70 12.05
CA LYS A 138 -13.94 -5.22 11.76
C LYS A 138 -13.94 -6.56 11.01
N ASN A 139 -12.76 -7.07 10.62
CA ASN A 139 -12.64 -8.33 9.89
C ASN A 139 -12.22 -9.47 10.83
N PRO A 140 -12.88 -10.63 10.75
CA PRO A 140 -12.65 -11.74 11.67
C PRO A 140 -11.39 -12.58 11.37
N LEU A 141 -10.51 -12.15 10.50
CA LEU A 141 -9.28 -12.87 10.16
C LEU A 141 -8.28 -12.83 11.31
N THR A 142 -7.98 -13.99 11.88
CA THR A 142 -7.07 -14.14 13.04
C THR A 142 -5.68 -13.58 12.76
N GLY A 143 -5.15 -13.80 11.56
CA GLY A 143 -3.83 -13.27 11.15
C GLY A 143 -3.74 -11.75 11.15
N LEU A 144 -4.82 -11.03 10.80
CA LEU A 144 -4.86 -9.57 10.86
C LEU A 144 -4.70 -9.03 12.29
N LYS A 145 -5.26 -9.71 13.27
CA LYS A 145 -5.06 -9.34 14.68
C LYS A 145 -3.59 -9.41 15.07
N ASN A 146 -2.88 -10.44 14.65
CA ASN A 146 -1.45 -10.59 14.91
C ASN A 146 -0.63 -9.47 14.24
N VAL A 147 -0.95 -9.13 12.99
CA VAL A 147 -0.32 -8.00 12.28
C VAL A 147 -0.53 -6.70 13.05
N LEU A 148 -1.77 -6.35 13.39
CA LEU A 148 -2.08 -5.11 14.11
C LEU A 148 -1.36 -5.06 15.47
N THR A 149 -1.37 -6.15 16.23
CA THR A 149 -0.68 -6.23 17.52
C THR A 149 0.83 -6.06 17.38
N LEU A 150 1.42 -6.61 16.32
CA LEU A 150 2.85 -6.45 16.08
C LEU A 150 3.19 -5.01 15.70
N LEU A 151 2.42 -4.41 14.79
CA LEU A 151 2.65 -3.03 14.33
C LEU A 151 2.49 -2.01 15.47
N ASP A 152 1.64 -2.28 16.46
CA ASP A 152 1.54 -1.46 17.68
C ASP A 152 2.81 -1.47 18.54
N ARG A 153 3.66 -2.49 18.39
CA ARG A 153 4.91 -2.65 19.14
C ARG A 153 6.14 -2.12 18.41
N VAL A 154 6.01 -1.82 17.12
CA VAL A 154 7.10 -1.32 16.29
C VAL A 154 6.98 0.21 16.22
N GLU A 155 7.95 0.93 16.79
CA GLU A 155 7.96 2.40 16.88
C GLU A 155 7.88 3.11 15.52
N ALA A 156 8.32 2.45 14.45
CA ALA A 156 8.17 2.93 13.07
C ALA A 156 7.94 1.73 12.16
N ALA A 157 6.70 1.44 11.85
CA ALA A 157 6.40 0.45 10.81
C ALA A 157 6.75 1.05 9.43
N PRO A 158 7.48 0.32 8.58
CA PRO A 158 7.81 0.78 7.23
C PRO A 158 6.59 0.66 6.31
N LEU A 159 5.56 1.50 6.52
CA LEU A 159 4.26 1.33 5.88
C LEU A 159 4.32 1.63 4.39
N GLY A 160 4.66 2.83 4.00
CA GLY A 160 4.64 3.19 2.60
C GLY A 160 5.33 4.50 2.26
N SER A 161 5.40 4.76 0.99
CA SER A 161 5.82 6.02 0.40
C SER A 161 5.04 6.27 -0.89
N PHE A 162 4.96 7.52 -1.36
CA PHE A 162 4.32 7.81 -2.63
C PHE A 162 5.10 8.82 -3.45
N THR A 163 5.07 8.63 -4.77
CA THR A 163 5.76 9.48 -5.76
C THR A 163 4.91 9.65 -7.01
N VAL A 164 5.24 10.67 -7.81
CA VAL A 164 4.68 10.84 -9.15
C VAL A 164 5.58 10.14 -10.17
N PHE A 165 5.00 9.40 -11.09
CA PHE A 165 5.70 8.87 -12.26
C PHE A 165 5.69 9.96 -13.34
N ASP A 166 6.88 10.40 -13.77
CA ASP A 166 7.04 11.30 -14.93
C ASP A 166 7.60 10.47 -16.10
N ASP A 167 6.85 10.45 -17.22
CA ASP A 167 7.21 9.74 -18.46
C ASP A 167 8.52 10.28 -19.10
N ASN A 168 9.00 11.45 -18.64
CA ASN A 168 10.26 12.08 -19.07
C ASN A 168 11.50 11.63 -18.28
N ARG A 169 11.49 10.47 -17.62
CA ARG A 169 12.62 9.87 -16.88
C ARG A 169 13.21 10.70 -15.74
N ARG A 170 12.43 11.57 -15.11
CA ARG A 170 12.81 12.24 -13.87
C ARG A 170 11.80 11.89 -12.78
N SER A 171 12.20 10.98 -11.89
CA SER A 171 11.49 10.79 -10.63
C SER A 171 11.62 12.10 -9.85
N TYR A 172 10.56 12.89 -9.79
CA TYR A 172 10.51 13.98 -8.83
C TYR A 172 10.12 13.37 -7.48
N HIS A 173 11.10 13.19 -6.61
CA HIS A 173 10.81 13.06 -5.21
C HIS A 173 10.21 14.40 -4.76
N ALA A 174 8.94 14.41 -4.42
CA ALA A 174 8.36 15.53 -3.69
C ALA A 174 8.94 15.49 -2.27
N TYR A 175 10.16 16.05 -2.12
CA TYR A 175 10.68 16.41 -0.81
C TYR A 175 10.04 17.76 -0.45
N LEU A 176 9.23 17.78 0.59
CA LEU A 176 8.99 18.96 1.40
C LEU A 176 9.56 18.71 2.78
#